data_163eb15baa786c789be14f128f24b870
#
_entry.id   163eb15baa786c789be14f128f24b870
#
_cell.length_a   1.000
_cell.length_b   1.000
_cell.length_c   1.000
_cell.angle_alpha   90.00
_cell.angle_beta   90.00
_cell.angle_gamma   90.00
#
_symmetry.space_group_name_H-M   'P 1'
#
loop_
_entity.id
_entity.type
_entity.pdbx_description
1 polymer ?
#
loop_
_entity_poly.entity_id
_entity_poly.type
_entity_poly.pdbx_seq_one_letter_code
_entity_poly.pdbx_strand_id
1 'polypeptide(L)'
;MSEGSINLNNSNNSSDSAANCGSFKDCSLFKLHNTVYRDVKNADDSNNSSVTPIVLIHGFPVDHRMWDACADSLNSQIDAALSEGALKHDVPIFAPDMVGAGLSEAPKAEREFSEADYAHALDALSASYIKLIKDLGYERAVWVGLSMGGYVALDVQRLLPQAVAGIALCDTRACVDAPQARAKRLEIAEVCERDRTVEPVMHFAHATEKDSTVKQSPEFIQTFENWINDQKPEGLAWRQRMAACRPDMEDQLPLITAPAAVISGTLDPSSAPEIMRPMADAMTSSKHVDFTVVEDCGHFSATEHPYEVANALVTLLQNVQHN
;
A
#
# COMPACT_ATOMS: atom_id res chain seq x y z
N MET A 1 -31.91 1.50 65.50
CA MET A 1 -31.52 0.08 65.44
C MET A 1 -31.31 -0.23 63.95
N SER A 2 -30.16 -0.79 63.62
CA SER A 2 -29.60 -1.32 62.37
C SER A 2 -29.30 -0.29 61.29
N GLU A 3 -28.18 0.18 61.30
CA GLU A 3 -26.91 0.11 60.53
C GLU A 3 -27.02 -0.64 59.21
N GLY A 4 -26.76 0.05 58.13
CA GLY A 4 -26.57 -0.47 56.79
C GLY A 4 -25.34 0.18 56.18
N SER A 5 -24.24 -0.55 56.21
CA SER A 5 -22.90 -0.15 55.76
C SER A 5 -22.86 0.15 54.25
N ILE A 6 -22.32 1.28 53.90
CA ILE A 6 -21.96 1.64 52.50
C ILE A 6 -20.56 1.08 52.26
N ASN A 7 -20.46 0.13 51.35
CA ASN A 7 -19.19 -0.37 50.81
C ASN A 7 -18.81 0.41 49.59
N LEU A 8 -17.84 1.31 49.72
CA LEU A 8 -17.13 1.97 48.65
C LEU A 8 -16.02 1.06 48.14
N ASN A 9 -16.27 0.32 47.09
CA ASN A 9 -15.18 -0.26 46.29
C ASN A 9 -14.82 0.66 45.14
N ASN A 10 -13.75 1.40 45.37
CA ASN A 10 -12.96 2.06 44.35
C ASN A 10 -12.27 0.99 43.50
N SER A 11 -12.68 0.83 42.25
CA SER A 11 -11.85 0.16 41.24
C SER A 11 -11.53 1.17 40.16
N ASN A 12 -10.31 1.68 40.27
CA ASN A 12 -9.60 2.31 39.17
C ASN A 12 -9.62 1.39 37.95
N ASN A 13 -10.28 1.80 36.86
CA ASN A 13 -10.04 1.30 35.54
C ASN A 13 -9.45 2.45 34.76
N SER A 14 -8.11 2.49 34.74
CA SER A 14 -7.30 3.20 33.81
C SER A 14 -7.46 2.55 32.44
N SER A 15 -7.90 3.36 31.48
CA SER A 15 -7.50 3.37 30.06
C SER A 15 -7.05 2.03 29.44
N ASP A 16 -7.98 1.28 28.88
CA ASP A 16 -7.75 0.44 27.73
C ASP A 16 -8.66 0.91 26.59
N SER A 17 -8.22 1.96 25.91
CA SER A 17 -8.69 2.30 24.56
C SER A 17 -7.85 1.53 23.52
N ALA A 18 -7.68 0.23 23.70
CA ALA A 18 -7.40 -0.66 22.60
C ALA A 18 -8.71 -0.79 21.83
N ALA A 19 -8.78 -0.13 20.67
CA ALA A 19 -9.87 -0.30 19.73
C ALA A 19 -10.10 -1.80 19.54
N ASN A 20 -11.27 -2.24 19.93
CA ASN A 20 -11.75 -3.60 19.77
C ASN A 20 -11.96 -3.83 18.28
N CYS A 21 -10.86 -4.12 17.56
CA CYS A 21 -10.92 -4.64 16.21
C CYS A 21 -11.56 -6.02 16.34
N GLY A 22 -12.82 -6.11 15.95
CA GLY A 22 -13.54 -7.37 15.86
C GLY A 22 -12.64 -8.39 15.18
N SER A 23 -12.55 -9.58 15.77
CA SER A 23 -11.60 -10.61 15.31
C SER A 23 -11.68 -10.76 13.81
N PHE A 24 -10.52 -10.82 13.10
CA PHE A 24 -10.36 -11.10 11.65
C PHE A 24 -11.18 -12.31 11.14
N LYS A 25 -11.92 -12.99 12.01
CA LYS A 25 -12.71 -14.20 11.72
C LYS A 25 -13.99 -13.92 10.94
N ASP A 26 -14.46 -12.68 10.87
CA ASP A 26 -15.77 -12.35 10.27
C ASP A 26 -15.66 -11.67 8.87
N CYS A 27 -14.45 -11.29 8.42
CA CYS A 27 -14.25 -10.80 7.06
C CYS A 27 -13.90 -11.96 6.13
N SER A 28 -14.65 -12.17 5.07
CA SER A 28 -14.24 -13.07 3.99
C SER A 28 -12.97 -12.51 3.33
N LEU A 29 -11.85 -13.18 3.57
CA LEU A 29 -10.56 -12.78 2.99
C LEU A 29 -10.51 -13.09 1.51
N PHE A 30 -9.84 -12.24 0.76
CA PHE A 30 -9.66 -12.40 -0.68
C PHE A 30 -8.46 -13.28 -0.98
N LYS A 31 -8.56 -14.07 -2.04
CA LYS A 31 -7.41 -14.77 -2.61
C LYS A 31 -6.72 -13.81 -3.59
N LEU A 32 -5.52 -13.39 -3.23
CA LEU A 32 -4.71 -12.52 -4.07
C LEU A 32 -3.77 -13.35 -4.94
N HIS A 33 -3.67 -13.02 -6.23
CA HIS A 33 -2.57 -13.49 -7.07
C HIS A 33 -1.29 -12.79 -6.64
N ASN A 34 -0.20 -13.53 -6.50
CA ASN A 34 1.09 -12.98 -6.06
C ASN A 34 2.17 -13.24 -7.10
N THR A 35 2.74 -12.16 -7.64
CA THR A 35 3.93 -12.21 -8.48
C THR A 35 5.17 -12.20 -7.57
N VAL A 36 6.12 -13.09 -7.88
CA VAL A 36 7.38 -13.24 -7.14
C VAL A 36 8.51 -12.75 -8.02
N TYR A 37 9.09 -11.60 -7.68
CA TYR A 37 10.24 -11.03 -8.40
C TYR A 37 11.59 -11.55 -7.87
N ARG A 38 11.61 -11.95 -6.58
CA ARG A 38 12.78 -12.57 -5.96
C ARG A 38 12.33 -13.62 -4.96
N ASP A 39 12.76 -14.85 -5.18
CA ASP A 39 12.53 -15.97 -4.28
C ASP A 39 13.83 -16.30 -3.55
N VAL A 40 13.84 -16.17 -2.24
CA VAL A 40 14.96 -16.52 -1.39
C VAL A 40 14.67 -17.87 -0.76
N LYS A 41 15.22 -18.92 -1.35
CA LYS A 41 15.13 -20.27 -0.78
C LYS A 41 16.05 -20.34 0.45
N ASN A 42 15.46 -20.47 1.62
CA ASN A 42 16.20 -20.70 2.84
C ASN A 42 16.95 -22.04 2.72
N ALA A 43 18.25 -22.01 2.80
CA ALA A 43 19.10 -23.20 2.79
C ALA A 43 18.92 -24.06 4.06
N ASP A 44 18.24 -23.55 5.10
CA ASP A 44 17.95 -24.25 6.36
C ASP A 44 16.60 -23.80 6.92
N ASP A 45 15.64 -24.72 7.00
CA ASP A 45 14.27 -24.51 7.56
C ASP A 45 14.26 -24.05 9.04
N SER A 46 15.41 -24.02 9.71
CA SER A 46 15.49 -23.78 11.15
C SER A 46 15.62 -22.29 11.55
N ASN A 47 15.79 -21.34 10.61
CA ASN A 47 16.08 -19.95 10.95
C ASN A 47 15.39 -18.90 10.06
N ASN A 48 14.11 -19.13 9.69
CA ASN A 48 13.31 -18.21 8.87
C ASN A 48 13.00 -16.86 9.56
N SER A 49 13.40 -16.68 10.81
CA SER A 49 13.12 -15.45 11.58
C SER A 49 13.98 -14.24 11.20
N SER A 50 15.04 -14.43 10.41
CA SER A 50 15.97 -13.35 10.03
C SER A 50 15.67 -12.72 8.66
N VAL A 51 14.90 -13.40 7.80
CA VAL A 51 14.56 -12.91 6.46
C VAL A 51 13.24 -12.16 6.48
N THR A 52 13.29 -10.90 6.05
CA THR A 52 12.11 -10.03 5.99
C THR A 52 11.82 -9.71 4.52
N PRO A 53 10.66 -10.13 3.97
CA PRO A 53 10.32 -9.83 2.59
C PRO A 53 9.90 -8.38 2.41
N ILE A 54 10.01 -7.88 1.16
CA ILE A 54 9.39 -6.64 0.71
C ILE A 54 8.12 -6.96 -0.09
N VAL A 55 7.04 -6.24 0.18
CA VAL A 55 5.74 -6.38 -0.49
C VAL A 55 5.43 -5.10 -1.24
N LEU A 56 5.40 -5.18 -2.55
CA LEU A 56 5.14 -4.07 -3.46
C LEU A 56 3.64 -4.02 -3.78
N ILE A 57 2.95 -3.01 -3.29
CA ILE A 57 1.49 -2.84 -3.42
C ILE A 57 1.22 -1.77 -4.46
N HIS A 58 0.62 -2.19 -5.58
CA HIS A 58 0.42 -1.33 -6.75
C HIS A 58 -0.64 -0.24 -6.55
N GLY A 59 -0.62 0.77 -7.43
CA GLY A 59 -1.62 1.84 -7.50
C GLY A 59 -2.82 1.48 -8.38
N PHE A 60 -3.82 2.38 -8.36
CA PHE A 60 -4.95 2.37 -9.27
C PHE A 60 -4.60 3.18 -10.54
N PRO A 61 -5.02 2.80 -11.75
CA PRO A 61 -5.96 1.73 -12.09
C PRO A 61 -5.32 0.40 -12.52
N VAL A 62 -4.01 0.27 -12.40
CA VAL A 62 -3.19 -0.84 -12.94
C VAL A 62 -3.05 -2.02 -11.97
N ASP A 63 -2.04 -2.88 -12.16
CA ASP A 63 -1.73 -4.07 -11.38
C ASP A 63 -0.22 -4.14 -11.07
N HIS A 64 0.27 -5.31 -10.60
CA HIS A 64 1.68 -5.51 -10.23
C HIS A 64 2.68 -5.10 -11.30
N ARG A 65 2.32 -5.12 -12.60
CA ARG A 65 3.23 -4.80 -13.72
C ARG A 65 3.83 -3.39 -13.63
N MET A 66 3.18 -2.47 -12.91
CA MET A 66 3.77 -1.15 -12.66
C MET A 66 5.07 -1.20 -11.85
N TRP A 67 5.34 -2.32 -11.19
CA TRP A 67 6.55 -2.56 -10.43
C TRP A 67 7.66 -3.27 -11.22
N ASP A 68 7.40 -3.80 -12.44
CA ASP A 68 8.34 -4.65 -13.18
C ASP A 68 9.74 -4.02 -13.27
N ALA A 69 9.85 -2.82 -13.83
CA ALA A 69 11.14 -2.13 -13.98
C ALA A 69 11.79 -1.75 -12.64
N CYS A 70 10.95 -1.38 -11.65
CA CYS A 70 11.43 -1.08 -10.30
C CYS A 70 11.94 -2.35 -9.60
N ALA A 71 11.27 -3.48 -9.76
CA ALA A 71 11.69 -4.77 -9.18
C ALA A 71 13.00 -5.27 -9.82
N ASP A 72 13.18 -5.10 -11.12
CA ASP A 72 14.45 -5.42 -11.81
C ASP A 72 15.60 -4.56 -11.27
N SER A 73 15.37 -3.26 -11.10
CA SER A 73 16.34 -2.34 -10.52
C SER A 73 16.63 -2.68 -9.06
N LEU A 74 15.58 -2.98 -8.28
CA LEU A 74 15.68 -3.37 -6.87
C LEU A 74 16.49 -4.67 -6.70
N ASN A 75 16.25 -5.68 -7.54
CA ASN A 75 17.01 -6.92 -7.56
C ASN A 75 18.52 -6.65 -7.74
N SER A 76 18.85 -5.84 -8.74
CA SER A 76 20.25 -5.51 -9.05
C SER A 76 20.92 -4.74 -7.90
N GLN A 77 20.20 -3.82 -7.28
CA GLN A 77 20.71 -3.01 -6.17
C GLN A 77 20.82 -3.81 -4.86
N ILE A 78 19.91 -4.77 -4.61
CA ILE A 78 20.01 -5.71 -3.48
C ILE A 78 21.27 -6.57 -3.65
N ASP A 79 21.53 -7.12 -4.84
CA ASP A 79 22.71 -7.94 -5.10
C ASP A 79 24.02 -7.14 -4.85
N ALA A 80 24.07 -5.89 -5.29
CA ALA A 80 25.18 -4.99 -5.01
C ALA A 80 25.35 -4.74 -3.49
N ALA A 81 24.27 -4.40 -2.80
CA ALA A 81 24.28 -4.12 -1.37
C ALA A 81 24.68 -5.35 -0.52
N LEU A 82 24.27 -6.55 -0.93
CA LEU A 82 24.72 -7.80 -0.31
C LEU A 82 26.22 -8.03 -0.53
N SER A 83 26.73 -7.83 -1.74
CA SER A 83 28.13 -8.00 -2.08
C SER A 83 29.06 -7.03 -1.34
N GLU A 84 28.55 -5.83 -1.05
CA GLU A 84 29.25 -4.77 -0.31
C GLU A 84 29.09 -4.91 1.21
N GLY A 85 28.23 -5.83 1.69
CA GLY A 85 27.91 -6.00 3.10
C GLY A 85 27.02 -4.91 3.69
N ALA A 86 26.38 -4.11 2.84
CA ALA A 86 25.43 -3.08 3.23
C ALA A 86 24.05 -3.66 3.60
N LEU A 87 23.73 -4.84 3.07
CA LEU A 87 22.63 -5.71 3.55
C LEU A 87 23.24 -6.99 4.16
N LYS A 88 22.65 -7.45 5.26
CA LYS A 88 23.09 -8.66 5.99
C LYS A 88 22.40 -9.93 5.48
N HIS A 89 21.17 -9.79 5.01
CA HIS A 89 20.32 -10.89 4.58
C HIS A 89 19.67 -10.56 3.24
N ASP A 90 19.51 -11.58 2.42
CA ASP A 90 18.76 -11.47 1.18
C ASP A 90 17.29 -11.16 1.42
N VAL A 91 16.59 -10.61 0.42
CA VAL A 91 15.25 -10.04 0.57
C VAL A 91 14.31 -10.61 -0.49
N PRO A 92 13.33 -11.44 -0.13
CA PRO A 92 12.27 -11.85 -1.05
C PRO A 92 11.43 -10.66 -1.50
N ILE A 93 11.03 -10.64 -2.78
CA ILE A 93 10.23 -9.56 -3.37
C ILE A 93 8.92 -10.12 -3.88
N PHE A 94 7.82 -9.67 -3.29
CA PHE A 94 6.45 -10.06 -3.64
C PHE A 94 5.66 -8.85 -4.13
N ALA A 95 4.84 -9.03 -5.16
CA ALA A 95 3.92 -8.01 -5.66
C ALA A 95 2.53 -8.63 -5.93
N PRO A 96 1.70 -8.69 -4.89
CA PRO A 96 0.35 -9.22 -5.05
C PRO A 96 -0.56 -8.22 -5.77
N ASP A 97 -1.39 -8.72 -6.70
CA ASP A 97 -2.47 -7.94 -7.30
C ASP A 97 -3.56 -7.67 -6.27
N MET A 98 -4.01 -6.43 -6.17
CA MET A 98 -5.22 -6.11 -5.40
C MET A 98 -6.43 -6.83 -5.95
N VAL A 99 -7.44 -6.98 -5.11
CA VAL A 99 -8.74 -7.50 -5.50
C VAL A 99 -9.27 -6.80 -6.76
N GLY A 100 -9.60 -7.58 -7.77
CA GLY A 100 -10.10 -7.10 -9.06
C GLY A 100 -9.06 -6.43 -9.95
N ALA A 101 -7.75 -6.57 -9.64
CA ALA A 101 -6.65 -6.17 -10.50
C ALA A 101 -5.93 -7.39 -11.07
N GLY A 102 -5.36 -7.25 -12.25
CA GLY A 102 -4.52 -8.28 -12.86
C GLY A 102 -5.16 -9.66 -12.83
N LEU A 103 -4.51 -10.61 -12.16
CA LEU A 103 -4.99 -11.99 -12.02
C LEU A 103 -5.79 -12.23 -10.72
N SER A 104 -5.95 -11.24 -9.84
CA SER A 104 -6.84 -11.33 -8.69
C SER A 104 -8.30 -11.15 -9.09
N GLU A 105 -9.18 -12.01 -8.60
CA GLU A 105 -10.61 -11.92 -8.92
C GLU A 105 -11.28 -10.77 -8.15
N ALA A 106 -12.23 -10.10 -8.79
CA ALA A 106 -13.13 -9.18 -8.11
C ALA A 106 -14.23 -9.95 -7.38
N PRO A 107 -14.67 -9.51 -6.19
CA PRO A 107 -15.85 -10.06 -5.56
C PRO A 107 -17.07 -9.86 -6.47
N LYS A 108 -17.92 -10.88 -6.56
CA LYS A 108 -19.19 -10.73 -7.30
C LYS A 108 -20.10 -9.78 -6.54
N ALA A 109 -20.59 -8.75 -7.21
CA ALA A 109 -21.62 -7.90 -6.65
C ALA A 109 -22.93 -8.70 -6.56
N GLU A 110 -23.42 -8.92 -5.34
CA GLU A 110 -24.70 -9.62 -5.10
C GLU A 110 -25.90 -8.64 -5.10
N ARG A 111 -25.64 -7.34 -4.97
CA ARG A 111 -26.63 -6.28 -4.87
C ARG A 111 -26.04 -4.93 -5.28
N GLU A 112 -26.90 -3.91 -5.39
CA GLU A 112 -26.49 -2.53 -5.63
C GLU A 112 -25.50 -2.02 -4.55
N PHE A 113 -24.63 -1.09 -4.95
CA PHE A 113 -23.65 -0.47 -4.06
C PHE A 113 -24.31 0.16 -2.83
N SER A 114 -23.76 -0.16 -1.67
CA SER A 114 -24.04 0.52 -0.41
C SER A 114 -22.72 0.90 0.26
N GLU A 115 -22.63 2.11 0.82
CA GLU A 115 -21.45 2.54 1.58
C GLU A 115 -21.16 1.59 2.75
N ALA A 116 -22.18 1.04 3.39
CA ALA A 116 -22.03 0.09 4.48
C ALA A 116 -21.29 -1.20 4.06
N ASP A 117 -21.46 -1.62 2.80
CA ASP A 117 -20.79 -2.82 2.27
C ASP A 117 -19.29 -2.60 2.06
N TYR A 118 -18.87 -1.34 1.90
CA TYR A 118 -17.48 -0.95 1.68
C TYR A 118 -16.83 -0.30 2.90
N ALA A 119 -17.54 -0.15 4.01
CA ALA A 119 -16.99 0.45 5.24
C ALA A 119 -15.75 -0.30 5.76
N HIS A 120 -15.66 -1.61 5.51
CA HIS A 120 -14.55 -2.47 5.90
C HIS A 120 -13.81 -3.12 4.70
N ALA A 121 -14.02 -2.61 3.48
CA ALA A 121 -13.41 -3.19 2.29
C ALA A 121 -11.88 -3.06 2.29
N LEU A 122 -11.36 -1.94 2.79
CA LEU A 122 -9.92 -1.76 2.96
C LEU A 122 -9.37 -2.71 4.03
N ASP A 123 -10.05 -2.87 5.17
CA ASP A 123 -9.67 -3.81 6.24
C ASP A 123 -9.56 -5.24 5.71
N ALA A 124 -10.56 -5.68 4.93
CA ALA A 124 -10.58 -7.02 4.34
C ALA A 124 -9.43 -7.22 3.32
N LEU A 125 -9.15 -6.18 2.51
CA LEU A 125 -8.03 -6.20 1.56
C LEU A 125 -6.69 -6.28 2.31
N SER A 126 -6.45 -5.42 3.28
CA SER A 126 -5.21 -5.39 4.07
C SER A 126 -5.00 -6.67 4.86
N ALA A 127 -6.07 -7.23 5.46
CA ALA A 127 -6.03 -8.53 6.12
C ALA A 127 -5.67 -9.67 5.15
N SER A 128 -6.09 -9.57 3.88
CA SER A 128 -5.73 -10.55 2.85
C SER A 128 -4.25 -10.50 2.49
N TYR A 129 -3.66 -9.30 2.42
CA TYR A 129 -2.21 -9.12 2.27
C TYR A 129 -1.43 -9.69 3.46
N ILE A 130 -1.85 -9.40 4.69
CA ILE A 130 -1.26 -9.96 5.91
C ILE A 130 -1.33 -11.49 5.89
N LYS A 131 -2.50 -12.04 5.53
CA LYS A 131 -2.67 -13.49 5.43
C LYS A 131 -1.75 -14.12 4.39
N LEU A 132 -1.64 -13.50 3.20
CA LEU A 132 -0.77 -13.98 2.13
C LEU A 132 0.67 -14.11 2.63
N ILE A 133 1.20 -13.09 3.30
CA ILE A 133 2.57 -13.10 3.81
C ILE A 133 2.75 -14.17 4.90
N LYS A 134 1.77 -14.36 5.76
CA LYS A 134 1.78 -15.43 6.76
C LYS A 134 1.72 -16.83 6.13
N ASP A 135 0.91 -17.02 5.09
CA ASP A 135 0.84 -18.28 4.35
C ASP A 135 2.17 -18.61 3.63
N LEU A 136 2.95 -17.58 3.28
CA LEU A 136 4.32 -17.70 2.73
C LEU A 136 5.39 -17.93 3.83
N GLY A 137 5.00 -17.97 5.11
CA GLY A 137 5.87 -18.26 6.24
C GLY A 137 6.53 -17.05 6.88
N TYR A 138 6.06 -15.83 6.61
CA TYR A 138 6.62 -14.60 7.16
C TYR A 138 5.65 -13.93 8.15
N GLU A 139 6.16 -13.53 9.32
CA GLU A 139 5.39 -12.81 10.34
C GLU A 139 5.37 -11.28 10.12
N ARG A 140 6.40 -10.77 9.44
CA ARG A 140 6.61 -9.34 9.17
C ARG A 140 7.06 -9.12 7.74
N ALA A 141 6.81 -7.93 7.22
CA ALA A 141 7.30 -7.50 5.91
C ALA A 141 7.63 -6.00 5.89
N VAL A 142 8.41 -5.59 4.88
CA VAL A 142 8.51 -4.18 4.47
C VAL A 142 7.35 -3.93 3.49
N TRP A 143 6.41 -3.06 3.87
CA TRP A 143 5.22 -2.75 3.09
C TRP A 143 5.45 -1.50 2.26
N VAL A 144 5.45 -1.64 0.95
CA VAL A 144 5.67 -0.55 0.00
C VAL A 144 4.39 -0.32 -0.76
N GLY A 145 3.77 0.84 -0.57
CA GLY A 145 2.51 1.16 -1.23
C GLY A 145 2.59 2.41 -2.10
N LEU A 146 2.25 2.27 -3.39
CA LEU A 146 2.12 3.41 -4.29
C LEU A 146 0.65 3.81 -4.43
N SER A 147 0.34 5.10 -4.21
CA SER A 147 -1.01 5.65 -4.37
C SER A 147 -2.04 4.87 -3.54
N MET A 148 -2.97 4.17 -4.18
CA MET A 148 -3.93 3.29 -3.50
C MET A 148 -3.24 2.19 -2.68
N GLY A 149 -2.06 1.73 -3.10
CA GLY A 149 -1.24 0.80 -2.31
C GLY A 149 -0.78 1.37 -0.98
N GLY A 150 -0.58 2.69 -0.91
CA GLY A 150 -0.28 3.39 0.34
C GLY A 150 -1.42 3.32 1.35
N TYR A 151 -2.68 3.30 0.91
CA TYR A 151 -3.83 3.08 1.81
C TYR A 151 -3.77 1.69 2.45
N VAL A 152 -3.41 0.67 1.66
CA VAL A 152 -3.25 -0.70 2.17
C VAL A 152 -2.07 -0.78 3.16
N ALA A 153 -0.92 -0.17 2.85
CA ALA A 153 0.25 -0.18 3.72
C ALA A 153 -0.05 0.51 5.08
N LEU A 154 -0.74 1.65 5.07
CA LEU A 154 -1.17 2.34 6.30
C LEU A 154 -2.22 1.54 7.06
N ASP A 155 -3.11 0.84 6.37
CA ASP A 155 -4.12 0.02 7.02
C ASP A 155 -3.53 -1.26 7.61
N VAL A 156 -2.50 -1.84 7.01
CA VAL A 156 -1.70 -2.92 7.64
C VAL A 156 -1.08 -2.42 8.95
N GLN A 157 -0.52 -1.20 8.96
CA GLN A 157 0.01 -0.55 10.17
C GLN A 157 -1.08 -0.41 11.25
N ARG A 158 -2.29 0.01 10.87
CA ARG A 158 -3.42 0.16 11.77
C ARG A 158 -3.91 -1.18 12.34
N LEU A 159 -4.05 -2.19 11.47
CA LEU A 159 -4.62 -3.49 11.84
C LEU A 159 -3.63 -4.38 12.61
N LEU A 160 -2.36 -4.37 12.22
CA LEU A 160 -1.36 -5.29 12.76
C LEU A 160 0.05 -4.65 12.75
N PRO A 161 0.31 -3.62 13.58
CA PRO A 161 1.59 -2.89 13.56
C PRO A 161 2.81 -3.79 13.76
N GLN A 162 2.68 -4.90 14.47
CA GLN A 162 3.76 -5.89 14.63
C GLN A 162 4.13 -6.62 13.32
N ALA A 163 3.27 -6.61 12.29
CA ALA A 163 3.60 -7.16 10.97
C ALA A 163 4.41 -6.17 10.11
N VAL A 164 4.63 -4.94 10.58
CA VAL A 164 5.37 -3.91 9.87
C VAL A 164 6.83 -3.93 10.31
N ALA A 165 7.71 -4.41 9.43
CA ALA A 165 9.17 -4.34 9.63
C ALA A 165 9.75 -3.03 9.10
N GLY A 166 9.12 -2.48 8.06
CA GLY A 166 9.38 -1.19 7.44
C GLY A 166 8.17 -0.77 6.61
N ILE A 167 8.05 0.51 6.29
CA ILE A 167 6.97 1.04 5.47
C ILE A 167 7.49 2.06 4.47
N ALA A 168 7.09 1.97 3.21
CA ALA A 168 7.32 3.00 2.21
C ALA A 168 6.00 3.49 1.63
N LEU A 169 5.82 4.80 1.61
CA LEU A 169 4.66 5.49 1.07
C LEU A 169 5.08 6.27 -0.19
N CYS A 170 4.69 5.78 -1.36
CA CYS A 170 5.03 6.36 -2.65
C CYS A 170 3.80 7.04 -3.24
N ASP A 171 3.92 8.32 -3.63
CA ASP A 171 2.89 9.08 -4.38
C ASP A 171 1.47 8.89 -3.80
N THR A 172 1.30 9.03 -2.48
CA THR A 172 0.07 8.68 -1.77
C THR A 172 -0.33 9.72 -0.74
N ARG A 173 -1.46 9.50 -0.06
CA ARG A 173 -1.98 10.34 1.03
C ARG A 173 -2.49 9.47 2.18
N ALA A 174 -2.35 9.97 3.40
CA ALA A 174 -2.95 9.36 4.58
C ALA A 174 -4.40 9.83 4.80
N CYS A 175 -4.76 11.03 4.38
CA CYS A 175 -6.09 11.61 4.59
C CYS A 175 -7.17 10.99 3.69
N VAL A 176 -8.43 11.13 4.10
CA VAL A 176 -9.59 10.82 3.27
C VAL A 176 -9.71 11.77 2.07
N ASP A 177 -10.46 11.36 1.08
CA ASP A 177 -10.80 12.23 -0.06
C ASP A 177 -11.72 13.37 0.37
N ALA A 178 -11.50 14.56 -0.20
CA ALA A 178 -12.49 15.62 -0.18
C ALA A 178 -13.81 15.14 -0.83
N PRO A 179 -14.99 15.71 -0.43
CA PRO A 179 -16.30 15.23 -0.91
C PRO A 179 -16.41 15.14 -2.44
N GLN A 180 -15.79 16.07 -3.18
CA GLN A 180 -15.83 16.08 -4.65
C GLN A 180 -15.00 14.93 -5.25
N ALA A 181 -13.81 14.67 -4.69
CA ALA A 181 -12.96 13.58 -5.14
C ALA A 181 -13.62 12.22 -4.83
N ARG A 182 -14.23 12.08 -3.66
CA ARG A 182 -15.01 10.91 -3.28
C ARG A 182 -16.19 10.68 -4.24
N ALA A 183 -16.97 11.73 -4.55
CA ALA A 183 -18.06 11.63 -5.50
C ALA A 183 -17.58 11.19 -6.88
N LYS A 184 -16.43 11.72 -7.34
CA LYS A 184 -15.83 11.32 -8.62
C LYS A 184 -15.44 9.86 -8.67
N ARG A 185 -14.89 9.30 -7.55
CA ARG A 185 -14.61 7.87 -7.48
C ARG A 185 -15.88 7.02 -7.65
N LEU A 186 -16.96 7.41 -6.99
CA LEU A 186 -18.23 6.68 -7.07
C LEU A 186 -18.84 6.76 -8.49
N GLU A 187 -18.74 7.92 -9.14
CA GLU A 187 -19.14 8.09 -10.55
C GLU A 187 -18.35 7.17 -11.48
N ILE A 188 -17.02 7.13 -11.34
CA ILE A 188 -16.15 6.23 -12.12
C ILE A 188 -16.56 4.79 -11.90
N ALA A 189 -16.76 4.38 -10.64
CA ALA A 189 -17.17 3.02 -10.30
C ALA A 189 -18.50 2.64 -10.96
N GLU A 190 -19.49 3.53 -10.89
CA GLU A 190 -20.80 3.32 -11.51
C GLU A 190 -20.71 3.15 -13.03
N VAL A 191 -19.97 4.04 -13.71
CA VAL A 191 -19.81 3.97 -15.17
C VAL A 191 -19.06 2.71 -15.58
N CYS A 192 -17.95 2.37 -14.91
CA CYS A 192 -17.20 1.15 -15.22
C CYS A 192 -18.09 -0.10 -15.12
N GLU A 193 -18.88 -0.21 -14.07
CA GLU A 193 -19.72 -1.40 -13.83
C GLU A 193 -20.93 -1.44 -14.74
N ARG A 194 -21.67 -0.33 -14.87
CA ARG A 194 -22.89 -0.25 -15.68
C ARG A 194 -22.60 -0.45 -17.17
N ASP A 195 -21.60 0.23 -17.70
CA ASP A 195 -21.28 0.25 -19.12
C ASP A 195 -20.24 -0.81 -19.50
N ARG A 196 -19.71 -1.54 -18.50
CA ARG A 196 -18.68 -2.59 -18.66
C ARG A 196 -17.46 -2.09 -19.43
N THR A 197 -16.96 -0.93 -19.05
CA THR A 197 -15.89 -0.22 -19.74
C THR A 197 -14.78 0.24 -18.79
N VAL A 198 -13.55 0.35 -19.30
CA VAL A 198 -12.41 0.93 -18.60
C VAL A 198 -12.17 2.41 -18.97
N GLU A 199 -12.96 2.94 -19.92
CA GLU A 199 -12.81 4.29 -20.47
C GLU A 199 -12.71 5.41 -19.41
N PRO A 200 -13.49 5.39 -18.31
CA PRO A 200 -13.40 6.44 -17.29
C PRO A 200 -12.03 6.60 -16.64
N VAL A 201 -11.17 5.60 -16.74
CA VAL A 201 -9.82 5.62 -16.15
C VAL A 201 -8.70 5.72 -17.19
N MET A 202 -9.02 5.79 -18.47
CA MET A 202 -8.03 5.88 -19.54
C MET A 202 -7.18 7.16 -19.45
N HIS A 203 -7.70 8.21 -18.83
CA HIS A 203 -6.96 9.46 -18.62
C HIS A 203 -5.67 9.29 -17.79
N PHE A 204 -5.50 8.21 -17.02
CA PHE A 204 -4.25 7.92 -16.32
C PHE A 204 -3.09 7.60 -17.28
N ALA A 205 -3.38 7.05 -18.47
CA ALA A 205 -2.38 6.82 -19.52
C ALA A 205 -2.05 8.09 -20.31
N HIS A 206 -2.97 9.04 -20.39
CA HIS A 206 -2.79 10.24 -21.20
C HIS A 206 -1.91 11.26 -20.49
N ALA A 207 -1.03 11.91 -21.28
CA ALA A 207 -0.13 12.93 -20.78
C ALA A 207 -0.51 14.32 -21.29
N THR A 208 -0.13 15.32 -20.52
CA THR A 208 -0.19 16.75 -20.85
C THR A 208 1.22 17.33 -20.85
N GLU A 209 1.39 18.57 -21.29
CA GLU A 209 2.69 19.29 -21.24
C GLU A 209 3.23 19.50 -19.82
N LYS A 210 2.40 19.26 -18.79
CA LYS A 210 2.77 19.40 -17.36
C LYS A 210 3.25 18.10 -16.73
N ASP A 211 3.08 16.99 -17.42
CA ASP A 211 3.51 15.68 -16.93
C ASP A 211 5.02 15.48 -17.17
N SER A 212 5.60 14.48 -16.53
CA SER A 212 7.02 14.13 -16.67
C SER A 212 7.40 13.81 -18.10
N THR A 213 8.68 13.97 -18.42
CA THR A 213 9.23 13.58 -19.73
C THR A 213 8.95 12.10 -20.04
N VAL A 214 9.03 11.23 -19.02
CA VAL A 214 8.76 9.80 -19.17
C VAL A 214 7.28 9.58 -19.49
N LYS A 215 6.36 10.18 -18.73
CA LYS A 215 4.91 10.01 -18.96
C LYS A 215 4.47 10.55 -20.31
N GLN A 216 5.13 11.57 -20.84
CA GLN A 216 4.86 12.11 -22.17
C GLN A 216 5.37 11.21 -23.31
N SER A 217 6.17 10.19 -23.02
CA SER A 217 6.71 9.30 -24.04
C SER A 217 5.62 8.40 -24.64
N PRO A 218 5.66 8.15 -25.97
CA PRO A 218 4.73 7.22 -26.60
C PRO A 218 4.78 5.81 -26.01
N GLU A 219 5.93 5.38 -25.53
CA GLU A 219 6.14 4.07 -24.91
C GLU A 219 5.39 3.94 -23.59
N PHE A 220 5.49 4.95 -22.71
CA PHE A 220 4.74 4.97 -21.46
C PHE A 220 3.23 4.97 -21.72
N ILE A 221 2.76 5.87 -22.61
CA ILE A 221 1.34 5.99 -22.97
C ILE A 221 0.80 4.64 -23.42
N GLN A 222 1.46 4.03 -24.42
CA GLN A 222 1.03 2.74 -24.96
C GLN A 222 1.03 1.62 -23.92
N THR A 223 2.05 1.60 -23.05
CA THR A 223 2.17 0.60 -21.98
C THR A 223 1.02 0.75 -20.98
N PHE A 224 0.75 1.97 -20.54
CA PHE A 224 -0.35 2.23 -19.59
C PHE A 224 -1.73 2.00 -20.20
N GLU A 225 -1.96 2.38 -21.46
CA GLU A 225 -3.19 2.05 -22.18
C GLU A 225 -3.42 0.53 -22.23
N ASN A 226 -2.39 -0.25 -22.52
CA ASN A 226 -2.48 -1.70 -22.55
C ASN A 226 -2.82 -2.27 -21.15
N TRP A 227 -2.13 -1.79 -20.10
CA TRP A 227 -2.40 -2.24 -18.74
C TRP A 227 -3.81 -1.90 -18.26
N ILE A 228 -4.33 -0.73 -18.63
CA ILE A 228 -5.70 -0.30 -18.30
C ILE A 228 -6.71 -1.14 -19.08
N ASN A 229 -6.48 -1.39 -20.37
CA ASN A 229 -7.37 -2.21 -21.21
C ASN A 229 -7.46 -3.67 -20.74
N ASP A 230 -6.43 -4.19 -20.08
CA ASP A 230 -6.42 -5.52 -19.49
C ASP A 230 -7.22 -5.59 -18.16
N GLN A 231 -7.59 -4.45 -17.57
CA GLN A 231 -8.33 -4.44 -16.31
C GLN A 231 -9.80 -4.83 -16.50
N LYS A 232 -10.37 -5.43 -15.47
CA LYS A 232 -11.80 -5.76 -15.44
C LYS A 232 -12.60 -4.58 -14.90
N PRO A 233 -13.65 -4.12 -15.61
CA PRO A 233 -14.48 -2.99 -15.17
C PRO A 233 -15.05 -3.16 -13.76
N GLU A 234 -15.49 -4.36 -13.38
CA GLU A 234 -15.98 -4.67 -12.03
C GLU A 234 -14.89 -4.57 -10.96
N GLY A 235 -13.64 -4.88 -11.31
CA GLY A 235 -12.47 -4.71 -10.44
C GLY A 235 -12.11 -3.25 -10.23
N LEU A 236 -12.18 -2.44 -11.30
CA LEU A 236 -12.01 -0.98 -11.20
C LEU A 236 -13.09 -0.36 -10.32
N ALA A 237 -14.35 -0.76 -10.50
CA ALA A 237 -15.48 -0.30 -9.72
C ALA A 237 -15.30 -0.63 -8.23
N TRP A 238 -14.92 -1.88 -7.92
CA TRP A 238 -14.69 -2.31 -6.53
C TRP A 238 -13.60 -1.47 -5.84
N ARG A 239 -12.45 -1.31 -6.50
CA ARG A 239 -11.31 -0.55 -5.96
C ARG A 239 -11.63 0.93 -5.74
N GLN A 240 -12.41 1.54 -6.64
CA GLN A 240 -12.86 2.93 -6.49
C GLN A 240 -13.84 3.09 -5.31
N ARG A 241 -14.79 2.17 -5.13
CA ARG A 241 -15.70 2.18 -3.98
C ARG A 241 -14.97 1.97 -2.66
N MET A 242 -14.03 1.02 -2.61
CA MET A 242 -13.17 0.79 -1.46
C MET A 242 -12.42 2.08 -1.09
N ALA A 243 -11.78 2.73 -2.06
CA ALA A 243 -11.05 3.98 -1.83
C ALA A 243 -11.97 5.13 -1.38
N ALA A 244 -13.19 5.22 -1.93
CA ALA A 244 -14.19 6.23 -1.55
C ALA A 244 -14.70 6.06 -0.12
N CYS A 245 -14.67 4.84 0.41
CA CYS A 245 -15.18 4.51 1.74
C CYS A 245 -14.08 4.28 2.78
N ARG A 246 -12.78 4.47 2.42
CA ARG A 246 -11.66 4.28 3.35
C ARG A 246 -11.69 5.28 4.50
N PRO A 247 -11.23 4.88 5.68
CA PRO A 247 -11.07 5.79 6.81
C PRO A 247 -9.90 6.76 6.58
N ASP A 248 -9.84 7.81 7.39
CA ASP A 248 -8.66 8.66 7.55
C ASP A 248 -7.56 7.87 8.29
N MET A 249 -6.31 8.03 7.85
CA MET A 249 -5.15 7.32 8.39
C MET A 249 -4.05 8.28 8.88
N GLU A 250 -4.32 9.58 8.96
CA GLU A 250 -3.33 10.56 9.44
C GLU A 250 -2.92 10.28 10.88
N ASP A 251 -3.83 9.74 11.69
CA ASP A 251 -3.57 9.34 13.07
C ASP A 251 -2.63 8.12 13.21
N GLN A 252 -2.41 7.38 12.13
CA GLN A 252 -1.49 6.25 12.11
C GLN A 252 -0.03 6.67 11.91
N LEU A 253 0.23 7.82 11.29
CA LEU A 253 1.58 8.29 10.98
C LEU A 253 2.46 8.41 12.24
N PRO A 254 2.04 9.07 13.35
CA PRO A 254 2.84 9.15 14.56
C PRO A 254 3.01 7.82 15.29
N LEU A 255 2.23 6.79 14.95
CA LEU A 255 2.30 5.45 15.58
C LEU A 255 3.27 4.51 14.87
N ILE A 256 3.79 4.88 13.69
CA ILE A 256 4.77 4.10 12.96
C ILE A 256 6.11 4.11 13.72
N THR A 257 6.52 2.95 14.23
CA THR A 257 7.81 2.76 14.94
C THR A 257 8.89 2.14 14.06
N ALA A 258 8.49 1.47 12.97
CA ALA A 258 9.40 0.86 12.02
C ALA A 258 10.11 1.93 11.17
N PRO A 259 11.29 1.63 10.58
CA PRO A 259 11.90 2.47 9.57
C PRO A 259 10.92 2.79 8.44
N ALA A 260 10.92 4.04 7.99
CA ALA A 260 9.97 4.52 6.99
C ALA A 260 10.66 5.27 5.85
N ALA A 261 10.09 5.19 4.65
CA ALA A 261 10.44 6.00 3.51
C ALA A 261 9.19 6.67 2.94
N VAL A 262 9.31 7.93 2.53
CA VAL A 262 8.27 8.66 1.81
C VAL A 262 8.87 9.13 0.49
N ILE A 263 8.26 8.74 -0.62
CA ILE A 263 8.78 8.98 -1.97
C ILE A 263 7.73 9.76 -2.75
N SER A 264 8.12 10.87 -3.37
CA SER A 264 7.19 11.79 -4.05
C SER A 264 7.80 12.35 -5.32
N GLY A 265 7.05 12.30 -6.42
CA GLY A 265 7.41 12.93 -7.69
C GLY A 265 7.12 14.44 -7.70
N THR A 266 8.04 15.25 -8.25
CA THR A 266 7.89 16.72 -8.30
C THR A 266 6.73 17.22 -9.15
N LEU A 267 6.24 16.39 -10.08
CA LEU A 267 5.14 16.70 -11.00
C LEU A 267 3.85 15.93 -10.68
N ASP A 268 3.79 15.26 -9.52
CA ASP A 268 2.56 14.58 -9.10
C ASP A 268 1.47 15.58 -8.71
N PRO A 269 0.36 15.67 -9.44
CA PRO A 269 -0.69 16.65 -9.15
C PRO A 269 -1.48 16.33 -7.88
N SER A 270 -1.34 15.12 -7.34
CA SER A 270 -2.15 14.65 -6.20
C SER A 270 -1.36 14.48 -4.90
N SER A 271 -0.08 14.17 -4.98
CA SER A 271 0.79 13.87 -3.85
C SER A 271 2.20 14.45 -4.05
N ALA A 272 2.26 15.71 -4.48
CA ALA A 272 3.50 16.48 -4.62
C ALA A 272 4.30 16.54 -3.30
N PRO A 273 5.60 16.84 -3.36
CA PRO A 273 6.47 16.89 -2.17
C PRO A 273 5.92 17.75 -1.02
N GLU A 274 5.24 18.84 -1.33
CA GLU A 274 4.64 19.74 -0.33
C GLU A 274 3.48 19.08 0.43
N ILE A 275 2.81 18.12 -0.19
CA ILE A 275 1.72 17.33 0.41
C ILE A 275 2.27 16.16 1.21
N MET A 276 3.33 15.52 0.71
CA MET A 276 3.85 14.30 1.35
C MET A 276 4.91 14.59 2.44
N ARG A 277 5.60 15.73 2.40
CA ARG A 277 6.55 16.11 3.45
C ARG A 277 5.91 16.13 4.85
N PRO A 278 4.72 16.73 5.06
CA PRO A 278 4.05 16.68 6.35
C PRO A 278 3.75 15.26 6.84
N MET A 279 3.52 14.30 5.93
CA MET A 279 3.33 12.90 6.31
C MET A 279 4.62 12.29 6.88
N ALA A 280 5.77 12.55 6.25
CA ALA A 280 7.08 12.13 6.76
C ALA A 280 7.38 12.76 8.13
N ASP A 281 7.15 14.07 8.26
CA ASP A 281 7.37 14.83 9.50
C ASP A 281 6.47 14.35 10.66
N ALA A 282 5.29 13.80 10.34
CA ALA A 282 4.35 13.25 11.32
C ALA A 282 4.75 11.86 11.85
N MET A 283 5.69 11.14 11.22
CA MET A 283 6.14 9.80 11.66
C MET A 283 7.12 9.88 12.86
N THR A 284 6.70 10.55 13.91
CA THR A 284 7.56 10.94 15.04
C THR A 284 8.04 9.78 15.92
N SER A 285 7.43 8.61 15.85
CA SER A 285 7.86 7.41 16.60
C SER A 285 8.89 6.58 15.86
N SER A 286 9.08 6.79 14.55
CA SER A 286 10.12 6.13 13.77
C SER A 286 11.48 6.83 13.99
N LYS A 287 12.53 6.04 14.15
CA LYS A 287 13.91 6.57 14.29
C LYS A 287 14.55 6.91 12.95
N HIS A 288 14.04 6.32 11.87
CA HIS A 288 14.57 6.47 10.52
C HIS A 288 13.40 6.76 9.59
N VAL A 289 13.31 8.00 9.15
CA VAL A 289 12.32 8.45 8.15
C VAL A 289 13.07 9.16 7.03
N ASP A 290 13.14 8.51 5.87
CA ASP A 290 13.76 9.07 4.69
C ASP A 290 12.67 9.69 3.79
N PHE A 291 12.91 10.91 3.31
CA PHE A 291 12.04 11.58 2.35
C PHE A 291 12.79 11.80 1.04
N THR A 292 12.36 11.10 0.00
CA THR A 292 12.94 11.16 -1.33
C THR A 292 12.05 11.95 -2.28
N VAL A 293 12.60 12.98 -2.89
CA VAL A 293 11.95 13.73 -3.97
C VAL A 293 12.54 13.25 -5.29
N VAL A 294 11.67 12.82 -6.20
CA VAL A 294 12.06 12.36 -7.53
C VAL A 294 11.75 13.46 -8.55
N GLU A 295 12.80 13.99 -9.16
CA GLU A 295 12.69 15.08 -10.13
C GLU A 295 12.12 14.59 -11.47
N ASP A 296 11.39 15.46 -12.20
CA ASP A 296 10.72 15.16 -13.46
C ASP A 296 9.85 13.89 -13.40
N CYS A 297 9.15 13.70 -12.29
CA CYS A 297 8.39 12.50 -11.97
C CYS A 297 6.96 12.84 -11.59
N GLY A 298 6.00 12.16 -12.20
CA GLY A 298 4.57 12.26 -11.89
C GLY A 298 4.13 11.27 -10.81
N HIS A 299 2.89 10.77 -10.98
CA HIS A 299 2.19 9.96 -9.98
C HIS A 299 2.62 8.49 -9.94
N PHE A 300 3.34 7.99 -10.92
CA PHE A 300 3.74 6.59 -10.98
C PHE A 300 5.27 6.47 -10.90
N SER A 301 5.83 6.97 -9.78
CA SER A 301 7.29 7.07 -9.60
C SER A 301 8.02 5.76 -9.84
N ALA A 302 7.45 4.63 -9.43
CA ALA A 302 8.03 3.30 -9.64
C ALA A 302 8.12 2.88 -11.13
N THR A 303 7.25 3.45 -11.98
CA THR A 303 7.26 3.22 -13.43
C THR A 303 8.06 4.29 -14.16
N GLU A 304 7.95 5.55 -13.72
CA GLU A 304 8.61 6.69 -14.37
C GLU A 304 10.11 6.74 -14.04
N HIS A 305 10.47 6.47 -12.78
CA HIS A 305 11.84 6.53 -12.26
C HIS A 305 12.20 5.30 -11.40
N PRO A 306 12.20 4.09 -12.00
CA PRO A 306 12.35 2.83 -11.28
C PRO A 306 13.68 2.72 -10.50
N TYR A 307 14.77 3.31 -11.01
CA TYR A 307 16.07 3.25 -10.36
C TYR A 307 16.09 4.06 -9.05
N GLU A 308 15.58 5.28 -9.08
CA GLU A 308 15.52 6.20 -7.93
C GLU A 308 14.62 5.63 -6.82
N VAL A 309 13.47 5.07 -7.20
CA VAL A 309 12.58 4.41 -6.24
C VAL A 309 13.24 3.17 -5.63
N ALA A 310 13.85 2.32 -6.44
CA ALA A 310 14.59 1.15 -5.96
C ALA A 310 15.72 1.53 -4.99
N ASN A 311 16.46 2.61 -5.27
CA ASN A 311 17.52 3.11 -4.40
C ASN A 311 16.99 3.56 -3.03
N ALA A 312 15.85 4.26 -3.00
CA ALA A 312 15.19 4.64 -1.75
C ALA A 312 14.71 3.40 -0.96
N LEU A 313 14.21 2.38 -1.66
CA LEU A 313 13.79 1.12 -1.04
C LEU A 313 14.98 0.31 -0.49
N VAL A 314 16.13 0.30 -1.16
CA VAL A 314 17.34 -0.35 -0.62
C VAL A 314 17.83 0.36 0.64
N THR A 315 17.79 1.70 0.68
CA THR A 315 18.08 2.48 1.89
C THR A 315 17.16 2.10 3.04
N LEU A 316 15.84 1.97 2.78
CA LEU A 316 14.89 1.50 3.77
C LEU A 316 15.22 0.08 4.25
N LEU A 317 15.56 -0.85 3.36
CA LEU A 317 15.95 -2.23 3.71
C LEU A 317 17.20 -2.26 4.60
N GLN A 318 18.19 -1.41 4.33
CA GLN A 318 19.36 -1.25 5.19
C GLN A 318 18.98 -0.80 6.59
N ASN A 319 18.11 0.22 6.71
CA ASN A 319 17.60 0.69 7.99
C ASN A 319 16.82 -0.40 8.74
N VAL A 320 16.04 -1.23 8.04
CA VAL A 320 15.31 -2.37 8.61
C VAL A 320 16.25 -3.45 9.14
N GLN A 321 17.31 -3.78 8.42
CA GLN A 321 18.25 -4.84 8.82
C GLN A 321 19.28 -4.39 9.88
N HIS A 322 19.38 -3.07 10.13
CA HIS A 322 20.30 -2.51 11.15
C HIS A 322 19.58 -2.03 12.42
N ASN A 323 18.23 -2.04 12.45
CA ASN A 323 17.43 -1.65 13.61
C ASN A 323 17.14 -2.83 14.53
#